data_66da3a079b027ee4cddb27c438296b19
#
_entry.id   66da3a079b027ee4cddb27c438296b19
#
_cell.length_a   1.000
_cell.length_b   1.000
_cell.length_c   1.000
_cell.angle_alpha   90.00
_cell.angle_beta   90.00
_cell.angle_gamma   90.00
#
_symmetry.space_group_name_H-M   'P 1'
#
loop_
_entity.id
_entity.type
_entity.pdbx_description
1 polymer ?
#
loop_
_entity_poly.entity_id
_entity_poly.type
_entity_poly.pdbx_seq_one_letter_code
_entity_poly.pdbx_strand_id
1 'polypeptide(L)'
;MKIVVASGNKAKLREIAQIFQGYEIVSMQEAGFTDDIEENGSTFEENALIKARAVSRALGVNALADDSGICVEALGGAPGVHSARFCGRHGDDAANNALLLEKLKDVPQDRRRAYF
;
A
#
# COMPACT_ATOMS: atom_id res chain seq x y z
N MET A 1 -13.58 -10.95 -17.92
CA MET A 1 -13.42 -11.26 -16.48
C MET A 1 -13.24 -9.97 -15.71
N LYS A 2 -13.88 -9.87 -14.58
CA LYS A 2 -13.80 -8.72 -13.68
C LYS A 2 -12.82 -9.01 -12.54
N ILE A 3 -11.94 -8.06 -12.27
CA ILE A 3 -10.99 -8.13 -11.16
C ILE A 3 -11.24 -6.94 -10.24
N VAL A 4 -11.46 -7.20 -8.96
CA VAL A 4 -11.62 -6.16 -7.95
C VAL A 4 -10.27 -5.90 -7.30
N VAL A 5 -9.83 -4.66 -7.32
CA VAL A 5 -8.56 -4.26 -6.70
C VAL A 5 -8.84 -3.78 -5.28
N ALA A 6 -8.19 -4.42 -4.31
CA ALA A 6 -8.31 -4.09 -2.89
C ALA A 6 -7.45 -2.87 -2.55
N SER A 7 -7.74 -1.75 -3.21
CA SER A 7 -7.05 -0.48 -3.02
C SER A 7 -7.97 0.68 -3.36
N GLY A 8 -7.81 1.78 -2.64
CA GLY A 8 -8.44 3.06 -2.97
C GLY A 8 -7.50 4.00 -3.72
N ASN A 9 -6.29 3.57 -4.01
CA ASN A 9 -5.29 4.41 -4.67
C ASN A 9 -5.55 4.47 -6.18
N LYS A 10 -6.00 5.63 -6.67
CA LYS A 10 -6.36 5.83 -8.08
C LYS A 10 -5.19 5.64 -9.04
N ALA A 11 -3.98 5.98 -8.63
CA ALA A 11 -2.79 5.79 -9.45
C ALA A 11 -2.49 4.30 -9.64
N LYS A 12 -2.58 3.50 -8.58
CA LYS A 12 -2.42 2.05 -8.64
C LYS A 12 -3.48 1.41 -9.53
N LEU A 13 -4.73 1.85 -9.42
CA LEU A 13 -5.83 1.33 -10.24
C LEU A 13 -5.57 1.58 -11.73
N ARG A 14 -5.07 2.76 -12.09
CA ARG A 14 -4.72 3.08 -13.48
C ARG A 14 -3.59 2.21 -14.01
N GLU A 15 -2.56 2.01 -13.21
CA GLU A 15 -1.42 1.15 -13.58
C GLU A 15 -1.85 -0.29 -13.77
N ILE A 16 -2.66 -0.82 -12.86
CA ILE A 16 -3.18 -2.18 -12.95
C ILE A 16 -4.06 -2.35 -14.19
N ALA A 17 -4.90 -1.38 -14.49
CA ALA A 17 -5.74 -1.41 -15.69
C ALA A 17 -4.92 -1.45 -16.98
N GLN A 18 -3.78 -0.76 -17.01
CA GLN A 18 -2.86 -0.79 -18.15
C GLN A 18 -2.18 -2.15 -18.31
N ILE A 19 -1.86 -2.81 -17.21
CA ILE A 19 -1.20 -4.13 -17.23
C ILE A 19 -2.19 -5.23 -17.63
N PHE A 20 -3.39 -5.20 -17.07
CA PHE A 20 -4.42 -6.22 -17.29
C PHE A 20 -5.44 -5.77 -18.34
N GLN A 21 -4.97 -5.49 -19.55
CA GLN A 21 -5.84 -5.15 -20.67
C GLN A 21 -6.74 -6.36 -21.02
N GLY A 22 -8.00 -6.09 -21.33
CA GLY A 22 -8.98 -7.14 -21.59
C GLY A 22 -9.74 -7.61 -20.35
N TYR A 23 -9.37 -7.14 -19.16
CA TYR A 23 -10.12 -7.37 -17.92
C TYR A 23 -10.81 -6.10 -17.48
N GLU A 24 -11.98 -6.26 -16.86
CA GLU A 24 -12.63 -5.13 -16.20
C GLU A 24 -12.00 -4.93 -14.82
N ILE A 25 -11.35 -3.80 -14.63
CA ILE A 25 -10.67 -3.46 -13.36
C ILE A 25 -11.53 -2.45 -12.62
N VAL A 26 -11.95 -2.80 -11.42
CA VAL A 26 -12.75 -1.93 -10.55
C VAL A 26 -12.12 -1.85 -9.16
N SER A 27 -12.32 -0.73 -8.48
CA SER A 27 -11.88 -0.58 -7.10
C SER A 27 -12.78 -1.38 -6.16
N MET A 28 -12.28 -1.68 -4.96
CA MET A 28 -13.10 -2.33 -3.95
C MET A 28 -14.31 -1.47 -3.55
N GLN A 29 -14.16 -0.14 -3.53
CA GLN A 29 -15.25 0.77 -3.23
C GLN A 29 -16.34 0.72 -4.30
N GLU A 30 -15.97 0.75 -5.58
CA GLU A 30 -16.92 0.61 -6.70
C GLU A 30 -17.65 -0.72 -6.67
N ALA A 31 -16.99 -1.76 -6.18
CA ALA A 31 -17.58 -3.10 -6.06
C ALA A 31 -18.45 -3.26 -4.80
N GLY A 32 -18.52 -2.26 -3.94
CA GLY A 32 -19.37 -2.27 -2.75
C GLY A 32 -18.65 -2.63 -1.44
N PHE A 33 -17.34 -2.78 -1.45
CA PHE A 33 -16.56 -3.03 -0.24
C PHE A 33 -16.05 -1.69 0.30
N THR A 34 -16.58 -1.26 1.42
CA THR A 34 -16.26 0.05 2.04
C THR A 34 -15.68 -0.05 3.45
N ASP A 35 -15.53 -1.27 3.97
CA ASP A 35 -14.96 -1.48 5.30
C ASP A 35 -13.45 -1.26 5.29
N ASP A 36 -12.92 -0.87 6.44
CA ASP A 36 -11.47 -0.80 6.64
C ASP A 36 -10.90 -2.20 6.79
N ILE A 37 -9.73 -2.42 6.19
CA ILE A 37 -9.01 -3.68 6.30
C ILE A 37 -7.80 -3.43 7.21
N GLU A 38 -7.73 -4.17 8.32
CA GLU A 38 -6.58 -4.11 9.22
C GLU A 38 -5.38 -4.82 8.60
N GLU A 39 -4.33 -4.07 8.32
CA GLU A 39 -3.09 -4.59 7.74
C GLU A 39 -2.09 -4.84 8.87
N ASN A 40 -2.22 -5.99 9.51
CA ASN A 40 -1.40 -6.38 10.66
C ASN A 40 -0.30 -7.39 10.32
N GLY A 41 -0.02 -7.60 9.05
CA GLY A 41 1.07 -8.45 8.60
C GLY A 41 2.44 -7.79 8.85
N SER A 42 3.48 -8.60 8.90
CA SER A 42 4.84 -8.14 9.08
C SER A 42 5.62 -7.96 7.77
N THR A 43 5.04 -8.37 6.65
CA THR A 43 5.62 -8.22 5.31
C THR A 43 4.62 -7.59 4.36
N PHE A 44 5.12 -7.04 3.25
CA PHE A 44 4.26 -6.51 2.18
C PHE A 44 3.36 -7.60 1.61
N GLU A 45 3.91 -8.80 1.40
CA GLU A 45 3.15 -9.94 0.88
C GLU A 45 2.00 -10.34 1.81
N GLU A 46 2.26 -10.40 3.11
CA GLU A 46 1.22 -10.71 4.10
C GLU A 46 0.09 -9.67 4.05
N ASN A 47 0.43 -8.40 4.02
CA ASN A 47 -0.56 -7.32 3.97
C ASN A 47 -1.36 -7.35 2.66
N ALA A 48 -0.70 -7.61 1.54
CA ALA A 48 -1.38 -7.76 0.25
C ALA A 48 -2.38 -8.92 0.28
N LEU A 49 -1.98 -10.08 0.84
CA LEU A 49 -2.87 -11.23 0.98
C LEU A 49 -4.05 -10.94 1.90
N ILE A 50 -3.83 -10.25 3.01
CA ILE A 50 -4.91 -9.84 3.93
C ILE A 50 -5.95 -9.01 3.18
N LYS A 51 -5.51 -8.02 2.40
CA LYS A 51 -6.41 -7.17 1.62
C LYS A 51 -7.18 -7.95 0.57
N ALA A 52 -6.49 -8.73 -0.24
CA ALA A 52 -7.12 -9.50 -1.31
C ALA A 52 -8.14 -10.50 -0.76
N ARG A 53 -7.78 -11.22 0.30
CA ARG A 53 -8.67 -12.19 0.93
C ARG A 53 -9.91 -11.55 1.54
N ALA A 54 -9.76 -10.40 2.18
CA ALA A 54 -10.89 -9.68 2.77
C ALA A 54 -11.93 -9.32 1.71
N VAL A 55 -11.49 -8.77 0.59
CA VAL A 55 -12.37 -8.39 -0.51
C VAL A 55 -12.97 -9.61 -1.20
N SER A 56 -12.15 -10.61 -1.50
CA SER A 56 -12.61 -11.84 -2.17
C SER A 56 -13.65 -12.57 -1.35
N ARG A 57 -13.44 -12.71 -0.05
CA ARG A 57 -14.39 -13.39 0.85
C ARG A 57 -15.69 -12.62 1.02
N ALA A 58 -15.59 -11.29 1.15
CA ALA A 58 -16.76 -10.45 1.35
C ALA A 58 -17.67 -10.38 0.10
N LEU A 59 -17.08 -10.30 -1.08
CA LEU A 59 -17.80 -10.07 -2.33
C LEU A 59 -17.92 -11.32 -3.21
N GLY A 60 -17.22 -12.39 -2.91
CA GLY A 60 -17.22 -13.59 -3.74
C GLY A 60 -16.66 -13.38 -5.14
N VAL A 61 -15.61 -12.57 -5.27
CA VAL A 61 -15.03 -12.15 -6.55
C VAL A 61 -13.55 -12.43 -6.61
N ASN A 62 -12.98 -12.38 -7.82
CA ASN A 62 -11.54 -12.35 -7.99
C ASN A 62 -11.00 -11.01 -7.47
N ALA A 63 -10.05 -11.07 -6.55
CA ALA A 63 -9.46 -9.87 -5.96
C ALA A 63 -7.95 -9.85 -6.17
N LEU A 64 -7.44 -8.66 -6.39
CA LEU A 64 -6.01 -8.39 -6.51
C LEU A 64 -5.63 -7.30 -5.53
N ALA A 65 -4.50 -7.47 -4.88
CA ALA A 65 -3.97 -6.47 -3.97
C ALA A 65 -2.47 -6.28 -4.19
N ASP A 66 -2.03 -5.11 -3.84
CA ASP A 66 -0.63 -4.72 -3.82
C ASP A 66 -0.34 -4.08 -2.48
N ASP A 67 0.86 -4.28 -1.97
CA ASP A 67 1.36 -3.55 -0.82
C ASP A 67 2.81 -3.18 -1.06
N SER A 68 3.14 -1.92 -0.79
CA SER A 68 4.47 -1.38 -1.02
C SER A 68 4.78 -0.28 -0.01
N GLY A 69 6.05 0.04 0.11
CA GLY A 69 6.48 1.09 1.00
C GLY A 69 7.95 1.40 0.81
N ILE A 70 8.41 2.48 1.44
CA ILE A 70 9.80 2.87 1.42
C ILE A 70 10.54 2.25 2.60
N CYS A 71 11.67 1.62 2.32
CA CYS A 71 12.55 1.04 3.33
C CYS A 71 13.85 1.82 3.34
N VAL A 72 14.18 2.43 4.47
CA VAL A 72 15.37 3.27 4.62
C VAL A 72 16.40 2.53 5.47
N GLU A 73 17.57 2.27 4.91
CA GLU A 73 18.61 1.49 5.58
C GLU A 73 19.04 2.09 6.91
N ALA A 74 19.22 3.42 6.95
CA ALA A 74 19.62 4.12 8.18
C ALA A 74 18.63 3.99 9.32
N LEU A 75 17.37 3.63 9.02
CA LEU A 75 16.31 3.42 10.00
C LEU A 75 15.99 1.94 10.20
N GLY A 76 16.89 1.05 9.82
CA GLY A 76 16.68 -0.39 9.96
C GLY A 76 15.58 -0.95 9.06
N GLY A 77 15.29 -0.28 7.95
CA GLY A 77 14.23 -0.65 7.02
C GLY A 77 12.92 0.08 7.23
N ALA A 78 12.81 0.89 8.28
CA ALA A 78 11.59 1.68 8.51
C ALA A 78 11.46 2.81 7.46
N PRO A 79 10.25 3.28 7.14
CA PRO A 79 8.97 2.84 7.67
C PRO A 79 8.45 1.49 7.15
N GLY A 80 8.94 0.98 6.01
CA GLY A 80 8.58 -0.34 5.49
C GLY A 80 7.08 -0.52 5.35
N VAL A 81 6.52 -1.58 5.94
CA VAL A 81 5.07 -1.88 5.88
C VAL A 81 4.19 -0.80 6.51
N HIS A 82 4.76 0.10 7.28
CA HIS A 82 4.04 1.21 7.93
C HIS A 82 4.12 2.52 7.15
N SER A 83 4.64 2.51 5.92
CA SER A 83 4.89 3.73 5.14
C SER A 83 3.68 4.65 5.02
N ALA A 84 2.51 4.10 4.74
CA ALA A 84 1.29 4.90 4.55
C ALA A 84 0.73 5.51 5.85
N ARG A 85 1.19 5.02 7.01
CA ARG A 85 0.74 5.47 8.33
C ARG A 85 1.87 5.80 9.28
N PHE A 86 3.03 6.14 8.75
CA PHE A 86 4.25 6.37 9.52
C PHE A 86 4.08 7.46 10.59
N CYS A 87 3.35 8.52 10.27
CA CYS A 87 3.04 9.60 11.21
C CYS A 87 1.89 9.27 12.19
N GLY A 88 1.29 8.07 12.09
CA GLY A 88 0.14 7.66 12.89
C GLY A 88 -1.21 7.89 12.19
N ARG A 89 -1.22 8.59 11.05
CA ARG A 89 -2.43 8.82 10.24
C ARG A 89 -2.25 8.21 8.87
N HIS A 90 -3.19 7.36 8.47
CA HIS A 90 -3.14 6.71 7.17
C HIS A 90 -3.39 7.71 6.03
N GLY A 91 -2.54 7.65 5.00
CA GLY A 91 -2.75 8.43 3.77
C GLY A 91 -2.32 9.89 3.84
N ASP A 92 -1.74 10.35 4.95
CA ASP A 92 -1.19 11.70 5.07
C ASP A 92 0.27 11.72 4.58
N ASP A 93 0.44 11.75 3.27
CA ASP A 93 1.76 11.66 2.65
C ASP A 93 2.69 12.80 3.08
N ALA A 94 2.17 14.01 3.20
CA ALA A 94 2.97 15.17 3.63
C ALA A 94 3.51 14.99 5.03
N ALA A 95 2.68 14.54 5.98
CA ALA A 95 3.11 14.28 7.36
C ALA A 95 4.05 13.08 7.45
N ASN A 96 3.80 12.03 6.68
CA ASN A 96 4.67 10.85 6.62
C ASN A 96 6.08 11.24 6.11
N ASN A 97 6.16 12.03 5.05
CA ASN A 97 7.42 12.51 4.50
C ASN A 97 8.15 13.44 5.46
N ALA A 98 7.42 14.35 6.12
CA ALA A 98 7.99 15.26 7.11
C ALA A 98 8.61 14.50 8.28
N LEU A 99 7.93 13.48 8.79
CA LEU A 99 8.45 12.64 9.87
C LEU A 99 9.69 11.86 9.41
N LEU A 100 9.68 11.33 8.20
CA LEU A 100 10.82 10.61 7.65
C LEU A 100 12.04 11.51 7.55
N LEU A 101 11.89 12.73 7.05
CA LEU A 101 12.96 13.71 6.96
C LEU A 101 13.47 14.14 8.34
N GLU A 102 12.58 14.28 9.32
CA GLU A 102 12.95 14.59 10.70
C GLU A 102 13.82 13.49 11.30
N LYS A 103 13.48 12.23 11.07
CA LYS A 103 14.27 11.09 11.55
C LYS A 103 15.61 10.96 10.85
N LEU A 104 15.76 11.53 9.67
CA LEU A 104 17.00 11.50 8.88
C LEU A 104 17.85 12.76 9.02
N LYS A 105 17.44 13.74 9.81
CA LYS A 105 18.12 15.06 9.88
C LYS A 105 19.60 14.97 10.23
N ASP A 106 19.98 14.01 11.07
CA ASP A 106 21.37 13.80 11.50
C ASP A 106 22.09 12.72 10.67
N VAL A 107 21.43 12.17 9.64
CA VAL A 107 22.02 11.16 8.76
C VAL A 107 22.65 11.83 7.56
N PRO A 108 23.95 11.62 7.29
CA PRO A 108 24.60 12.16 6.09
C PRO A 108 23.91 11.70 4.81
N GLN A 109 23.92 12.54 3.78
CA GLN A 109 23.24 12.26 2.52
C GLN A 109 23.70 10.95 1.87
N ASP A 110 24.98 10.62 1.96
CA ASP A 110 25.55 9.39 1.41
C ASP A 110 25.14 8.11 2.16
N ARG A 111 24.48 8.26 3.31
CA ARG A 111 23.96 7.14 4.13
C ARG A 111 22.44 7.04 4.14
N ARG A 112 21.78 7.77 3.25
CA ARG A 112 20.31 7.78 3.15
C ARG A 112 19.77 6.83 2.08
N ARG A 113 20.36 5.65 1.93
CA ARG A 113 19.89 4.67 0.98
C ARG A 113 18.48 4.19 1.32
N ALA A 114 17.65 4.10 0.30
CA ALA A 114 16.28 3.64 0.44
C ALA A 114 15.87 2.84 -0.79
N TYR A 115 14.87 1.99 -0.60
CA TYR A 115 14.29 1.21 -1.70
C TYR A 115 12.80 0.98 -1.45
N PHE A 116 12.10 0.69 -2.51
CA PHE A 116 10.71 0.22 -2.47
C PHE A 116 10.67 -1.27 -2.70
#